data_2177b7a1fe27d98907e5490d79b3e2f7
#
_entry.id   2177b7a1fe27d98907e5490d79b3e2f7
#
_cell.length_a   1.000
_cell.length_b   1.000
_cell.length_c   1.000
_cell.angle_alpha   90.00
_cell.angle_beta   90.00
_cell.angle_gamma   90.00
#
_symmetry.space_group_name_H-M   'P 1'
#
loop_
_entity.id
_entity.type
_entity.pdbx_description
1 polymer ?
#
loop_
_entity_poly.entity_id
_entity_poly.type
_entity_poly.pdbx_seq_one_letter_code
_entity_poly.pdbx_strand_id
1 'polypeptide(L)'
;MNDFLESVIARDPAAKSKISVLLTYPGIKAVFIHKLANYLWKLKIYLLARMISQFSRFLTGIEIHPAAIIGKNLFIDHGMGVVIGETSEIGDNVTLYHGVTLGGISPAENSSKQVNIKRHPTIKNNVIIGSGAQILGPMTVDIGARI
;
A
#
# COMPACT_ATOMS: atom_id res chain seq x y z
N MET A 1 1.17 17.00 4.17
CA MET A 1 0.06 16.83 3.19
C MET A 1 0.37 17.52 1.87
N ASN A 2 0.83 18.77 1.89
CA ASN A 2 1.18 19.51 0.67
C ASN A 2 2.25 18.80 -0.17
N ASP A 3 3.35 18.40 0.44
CA ASP A 3 4.48 17.72 -0.22
C ASP A 3 4.06 16.38 -0.85
N PHE A 4 3.10 15.67 -0.23
CA PHE A 4 2.56 14.42 -0.77
C PHE A 4 1.77 14.66 -2.07
N LEU A 5 0.88 15.66 -2.08
CA LEU A 5 0.10 15.99 -3.29
C LEU A 5 1.00 16.50 -4.41
N GLU A 6 2.02 17.31 -4.09
CA GLU A 6 3.03 17.75 -5.06
C GLU A 6 3.81 16.56 -5.64
N SER A 7 4.19 15.62 -4.81
CA SER A 7 4.86 14.38 -5.24
C SER A 7 4.00 13.53 -6.19
N VAL A 8 2.66 13.50 -6.01
CA VAL A 8 1.75 12.82 -6.94
C VAL A 8 1.68 13.56 -8.26
N ILE A 9 1.46 14.88 -8.23
CA ILE A 9 1.39 15.71 -9.45
C ILE A 9 2.68 15.60 -10.28
N ALA A 10 3.84 15.55 -9.63
CA ALA A 10 5.13 15.38 -10.32
C ALA A 10 5.30 14.02 -11.02
N ARG A 11 4.51 13.00 -10.62
CA ARG A 11 4.59 11.63 -11.16
C ARG A 11 3.43 11.25 -12.06
N ASP A 12 2.39 12.08 -12.15
CA ASP A 12 1.23 11.84 -13.01
C ASP A 12 0.96 13.04 -13.91
N PRO A 13 1.26 12.94 -15.23
CA PRO A 13 0.99 14.01 -16.18
C PRO A 13 -0.50 14.35 -16.35
N ALA A 14 -1.42 13.45 -15.94
CA ALA A 14 -2.86 13.70 -15.96
C ALA A 14 -3.35 14.54 -14.77
N ALA A 15 -2.56 14.68 -13.72
CA ALA A 15 -2.91 15.43 -12.52
C ALA A 15 -2.93 16.96 -12.76
N LYS A 16 -4.12 17.56 -12.78
CA LYS A 16 -4.29 19.00 -13.10
C LYS A 16 -4.18 19.93 -11.89
N SER A 17 -4.53 19.46 -10.69
CA SER A 17 -4.49 20.27 -9.47
C SER A 17 -4.49 19.42 -8.21
N LYS A 18 -4.00 19.98 -7.10
CA LYS A 18 -4.02 19.31 -5.78
C LYS A 18 -5.44 18.93 -5.33
N ILE A 19 -6.42 19.80 -5.61
CA ILE A 19 -7.82 19.56 -5.26
C ILE A 19 -8.36 18.38 -6.05
N SER A 20 -8.11 18.30 -7.35
CA SER A 20 -8.51 17.17 -8.18
C SER A 20 -7.89 15.87 -7.66
N VAL A 21 -6.58 15.85 -7.42
CA VAL A 21 -5.87 14.68 -6.88
C VAL A 21 -6.48 14.24 -5.55
N LEU A 22 -6.71 15.16 -4.62
CA LEU A 22 -7.28 14.84 -3.31
C LEU A 22 -8.67 14.21 -3.41
N LEU A 23 -9.52 14.74 -4.29
CA LEU A 23 -10.93 14.32 -4.36
C LEU A 23 -11.15 13.09 -5.24
N THR A 24 -10.34 12.90 -6.30
CA THR A 24 -10.64 11.88 -7.32
C THR A 24 -9.71 10.68 -7.29
N TYR A 25 -8.51 10.77 -6.68
CA TYR A 25 -7.55 9.68 -6.68
C TYR A 25 -7.82 8.67 -5.56
N PRO A 26 -8.17 7.42 -5.86
CA PRO A 26 -8.47 6.42 -4.84
C PRO A 26 -7.25 6.07 -3.99
N GLY A 27 -6.05 6.06 -4.57
CA GLY A 27 -4.81 5.78 -3.84
C GLY A 27 -4.53 6.78 -2.70
N ILE A 28 -4.86 8.05 -2.91
CA ILE A 28 -4.74 9.08 -1.87
C ILE A 28 -5.63 8.76 -0.67
N LYS A 29 -6.91 8.46 -0.95
CA LYS A 29 -7.89 8.10 0.08
C LYS A 29 -7.45 6.85 0.85
N ALA A 30 -7.00 5.81 0.13
CA ALA A 30 -6.55 4.56 0.73
C ALA A 30 -5.37 4.79 1.70
N VAL A 31 -4.36 5.57 1.30
CA VAL A 31 -3.19 5.89 2.14
C VAL A 31 -3.60 6.69 3.38
N PHE A 32 -4.51 7.66 3.26
CA PHE A 32 -4.98 8.41 4.42
C PHE A 32 -5.79 7.54 5.40
N ILE A 33 -6.71 6.71 4.89
CA ILE A 33 -7.52 5.82 5.75
C ILE A 33 -6.61 4.76 6.38
N HIS A 34 -5.59 4.26 5.65
CA HIS A 34 -4.61 3.35 6.21
C HIS A 34 -3.87 3.95 7.43
N LYS A 35 -3.50 5.22 7.41
CA LYS A 35 -2.84 5.85 8.58
C LYS A 35 -3.68 5.74 9.85
N LEU A 36 -4.99 5.93 9.75
CA LEU A 36 -5.91 5.76 10.87
C LEU A 36 -5.99 4.29 11.29
N ALA A 37 -6.15 3.37 10.34
CA ALA A 37 -6.20 1.94 10.62
C ALA A 37 -4.89 1.43 11.27
N ASN A 38 -3.73 1.89 10.78
CA ASN A 38 -2.42 1.55 11.34
C ASN A 38 -2.24 2.10 12.76
N TYR A 39 -2.70 3.32 13.02
CA TYR A 39 -2.68 3.88 14.37
C TYR A 39 -3.48 3.03 15.36
N LEU A 40 -4.71 2.65 14.99
CA LEU A 40 -5.56 1.78 15.82
C LEU A 40 -4.95 0.38 16.00
N TRP A 41 -4.30 -0.14 14.95
CA TRP A 41 -3.58 -1.41 15.03
C TRP A 41 -2.46 -1.37 16.06
N LYS A 42 -1.67 -0.30 16.08
CA LYS A 42 -0.61 -0.07 17.10
C LYS A 42 -1.16 0.04 18.52
N LEU A 43 -2.38 0.55 18.67
CA LEU A 43 -3.10 0.56 19.95
C LEU A 43 -3.73 -0.79 20.30
N LYS A 44 -3.50 -1.85 19.48
CA LYS A 44 -4.07 -3.19 19.66
C LYS A 44 -5.59 -3.26 19.52
N ILE A 45 -6.24 -2.24 18.93
CA ILE A 45 -7.67 -2.21 18.61
C ILE A 45 -7.89 -2.88 17.24
N TYR A 46 -7.52 -4.16 17.16
CA TYR A 46 -7.37 -4.90 15.90
C TYR A 46 -8.65 -4.99 15.08
N LEU A 47 -9.78 -5.29 15.72
CA LEU A 47 -11.06 -5.43 15.02
C LEU A 47 -11.45 -4.13 14.32
N LEU A 48 -11.42 -3.00 15.03
CA LEU A 48 -11.77 -1.70 14.46
C LEU A 48 -10.79 -1.30 13.34
N ALA A 49 -9.49 -1.54 13.54
CA ALA A 49 -8.48 -1.30 12.51
C ALA A 49 -8.79 -2.09 11.22
N ARG A 50 -9.17 -3.38 11.35
CA ARG A 50 -9.58 -4.22 10.22
C ARG A 50 -10.86 -3.73 9.55
N MET A 51 -11.86 -3.33 10.32
CA MET A 51 -13.11 -2.78 9.79
C MET A 51 -12.85 -1.52 8.96
N ILE A 52 -12.03 -0.59 9.45
CA ILE A 52 -11.63 0.62 8.71
C ILE A 52 -10.86 0.27 7.44
N SER A 53 -9.96 -0.71 7.49
CA SER A 53 -9.23 -1.19 6.31
C SER A 53 -10.18 -1.78 5.26
N GLN A 54 -11.18 -2.58 5.65
CA GLN A 54 -12.16 -3.14 4.73
C GLN A 54 -13.11 -2.06 4.16
N PHE A 55 -13.47 -1.07 4.96
CA PHE A 55 -14.23 0.08 4.48
C PHE A 55 -13.42 0.88 3.44
N SER A 56 -12.11 1.09 3.67
CA SER A 56 -11.22 1.70 2.69
C SER A 56 -11.20 0.90 1.38
N ARG A 57 -11.06 -0.43 1.46
CA ARG A 57 -11.12 -1.32 0.29
C ARG A 57 -12.42 -1.18 -0.48
N PHE A 58 -13.56 -1.15 0.22
CA PHE A 58 -14.88 -0.96 -0.41
C PHE A 58 -14.95 0.36 -1.18
N LEU A 59 -14.42 1.46 -0.62
CA LEU A 59 -14.44 2.78 -1.25
C LEU A 59 -13.45 2.95 -2.41
N THR A 60 -12.31 2.26 -2.36
CA THR A 60 -11.16 2.57 -3.22
C THR A 60 -10.75 1.44 -4.14
N GLY A 61 -11.21 0.21 -3.88
CA GLY A 61 -10.73 -0.99 -4.55
C GLY A 61 -9.30 -1.41 -4.15
N ILE A 62 -8.72 -0.77 -3.12
CA ILE A 62 -7.35 -0.98 -2.65
C ILE A 62 -7.38 -1.60 -1.26
N GLU A 63 -6.77 -2.77 -1.12
CA GLU A 63 -6.60 -3.42 0.18
C GLU A 63 -5.23 -3.14 0.77
N ILE A 64 -5.19 -2.50 1.95
CA ILE A 64 -3.97 -2.31 2.73
C ILE A 64 -4.21 -2.88 4.12
N HIS A 65 -3.42 -3.89 4.49
CA HIS A 65 -3.52 -4.44 5.85
C HIS A 65 -3.09 -3.38 6.89
N PRO A 66 -3.82 -3.21 8.00
CA PRO A 66 -3.49 -2.18 9.00
C PRO A 66 -2.08 -2.26 9.58
N ALA A 67 -1.50 -3.47 9.64
CA ALA A 67 -0.14 -3.68 10.15
C ALA A 67 0.96 -3.27 9.16
N ALA A 68 0.67 -3.13 7.86
CA ALA A 68 1.66 -2.78 6.86
C ALA A 68 2.36 -1.46 7.19
N ILE A 69 3.67 -1.42 6.95
CA ILE A 69 4.50 -0.23 7.17
C ILE A 69 4.65 0.51 5.85
N ILE A 70 4.24 1.76 5.83
CA ILE A 70 4.26 2.59 4.62
C ILE A 70 5.05 3.88 4.90
N GLY A 71 6.08 4.11 4.11
CA GLY A 71 6.90 5.31 4.12
C GLY A 71 6.18 6.53 3.54
N LYS A 72 6.95 7.58 3.27
CA LYS A 72 6.42 8.85 2.74
C LYS A 72 6.13 8.74 1.25
N ASN A 73 5.13 9.51 0.80
CA ASN A 73 4.84 9.73 -0.61
C ASN A 73 4.56 8.44 -1.43
N LEU A 74 3.96 7.42 -0.81
CA LEU A 74 3.46 6.28 -1.58
C LEU A 74 2.38 6.76 -2.55
N PHE A 75 2.62 6.60 -3.86
CA PHE A 75 1.66 6.86 -4.91
C PHE A 75 1.08 5.55 -5.43
N ILE A 76 -0.24 5.40 -5.35
CA ILE A 76 -0.97 4.27 -5.95
C ILE A 76 -1.80 4.83 -7.08
N ASP A 77 -1.37 4.54 -8.31
CA ASP A 77 -2.02 5.01 -9.52
C ASP A 77 -3.10 4.04 -9.97
N HIS A 78 -4.28 4.56 -10.33
CA HIS A 78 -5.53 3.83 -10.60
C HIS A 78 -6.02 3.00 -9.41
N GLY A 79 -5.21 2.13 -8.85
CA GLY A 79 -5.34 1.46 -7.57
C GLY A 79 -6.23 0.23 -7.53
N MET A 80 -7.17 0.05 -8.44
CA MET A 80 -8.09 -1.09 -8.42
C MET A 80 -7.33 -2.42 -8.34
N GLY A 81 -7.69 -3.27 -7.37
CA GLY A 81 -7.09 -4.59 -7.19
C GLY A 81 -5.70 -4.61 -6.55
N VAL A 82 -5.19 -3.48 -6.07
CA VAL A 82 -3.94 -3.47 -5.26
C VAL A 82 -4.19 -4.15 -3.92
N VAL A 83 -3.27 -5.05 -3.54
CA VAL A 83 -3.27 -5.74 -2.25
C VAL A 83 -1.91 -5.58 -1.57
N ILE A 84 -1.91 -5.01 -0.36
CA ILE A 84 -0.71 -4.84 0.46
C ILE A 84 -0.90 -5.65 1.75
N GLY A 85 -0.15 -6.76 1.87
CA GLY A 85 -0.28 -7.72 2.96
C GLY A 85 0.30 -7.26 4.29
N GLU A 86 0.00 -8.02 5.35
CA GLU A 86 0.22 -7.67 6.76
C GLU A 86 1.65 -7.24 7.10
N THR A 87 2.65 -7.99 6.67
CA THR A 87 4.06 -7.73 7.02
C THR A 87 4.82 -7.03 5.89
N SER A 88 4.10 -6.40 4.94
CA SER A 88 4.72 -5.58 3.90
C SER A 88 5.37 -4.33 4.49
N GLU A 89 6.53 -3.99 3.95
CA GLU A 89 7.24 -2.75 4.25
C GLU A 89 7.48 -1.99 2.96
N ILE A 90 7.05 -0.75 2.90
CA ILE A 90 7.17 0.11 1.71
C ILE A 90 7.94 1.36 2.12
N GLY A 91 9.03 1.62 1.41
CA GLY A 91 9.87 2.79 1.59
C GLY A 91 9.25 4.09 1.07
N ASP A 92 10.08 5.11 0.98
CA ASP A 92 9.66 6.44 0.53
C ASP A 92 9.60 6.55 -1.01
N ASN A 93 8.69 7.38 -1.51
CA ASN A 93 8.53 7.71 -2.94
C ASN A 93 8.29 6.49 -3.85
N VAL A 94 7.67 5.45 -3.33
CA VAL A 94 7.29 4.27 -4.11
C VAL A 94 6.05 4.59 -4.94
N THR A 95 5.99 4.03 -6.16
CA THR A 95 4.81 4.06 -7.03
C THR A 95 4.33 2.63 -7.29
N LEU A 96 3.03 2.40 -7.07
CA LEU A 96 2.35 1.15 -7.40
C LEU A 96 1.25 1.43 -8.42
N TYR A 97 1.18 0.61 -9.46
CA TYR A 97 0.05 0.63 -10.39
C TYR A 97 -1.05 -0.35 -9.95
N HIS A 98 -2.20 -0.30 -10.63
CA HIS A 98 -3.34 -1.17 -10.35
C HIS A 98 -2.98 -2.66 -10.44
N GLY A 99 -3.71 -3.49 -9.69
CA GLY A 99 -3.54 -4.95 -9.70
C GLY A 99 -2.24 -5.46 -9.05
N VAL A 100 -1.40 -4.58 -8.49
CA VAL A 100 -0.18 -5.00 -7.80
C VAL A 100 -0.51 -5.73 -6.51
N THR A 101 0.13 -6.89 -6.30
CA THR A 101 0.01 -7.67 -5.06
C THR A 101 1.36 -7.75 -4.35
N LEU A 102 1.39 -7.30 -3.09
CA LEU A 102 2.47 -7.55 -2.15
C LEU A 102 1.99 -8.64 -1.17
N GLY A 103 2.19 -9.91 -1.53
CA GLY A 103 1.57 -11.07 -0.90
C GLY A 103 2.54 -12.01 -0.20
N GLY A 104 1.99 -12.99 0.52
CA GLY A 104 2.74 -14.13 1.05
C GLY A 104 2.75 -15.31 0.08
N ILE A 105 3.71 -16.21 0.23
CA ILE A 105 3.75 -17.48 -0.51
C ILE A 105 2.89 -18.50 0.24
N SER A 106 1.91 -19.10 -0.44
CA SER A 106 1.07 -20.20 0.06
C SER A 106 0.60 -20.01 1.52
N PRO A 107 -0.10 -18.92 1.86
CA PRO A 107 -0.51 -18.65 3.25
C PRO A 107 -1.46 -19.71 3.81
N ALA A 108 -2.13 -20.47 2.96
CA ALA A 108 -3.01 -21.58 3.36
C ALA A 108 -2.25 -22.81 3.83
N GLU A 109 -0.98 -22.97 3.45
CA GLU A 109 -0.14 -24.08 3.85
C GLU A 109 0.61 -23.78 5.14
N ASN A 110 0.47 -24.61 6.16
CA ASN A 110 1.12 -24.43 7.46
C ASN A 110 0.88 -23.03 8.07
N SER A 111 -0.33 -22.49 7.96
CA SER A 111 -0.66 -21.11 8.37
C SER A 111 -0.27 -20.80 9.81
N SER A 112 -0.37 -21.75 10.74
CA SER A 112 0.04 -21.60 12.13
C SER A 112 1.53 -21.26 12.30
N LYS A 113 2.39 -21.75 11.40
CA LYS A 113 3.83 -21.45 11.39
C LYS A 113 4.16 -20.09 10.78
N GLN A 114 3.17 -19.46 10.13
CA GLN A 114 3.31 -18.15 9.47
C GLN A 114 2.80 -16.99 10.33
N VAL A 115 2.34 -17.26 11.54
CA VAL A 115 1.89 -16.23 12.49
C VAL A 115 3.12 -15.51 13.06
N ASN A 116 3.04 -14.18 13.12
CA ASN A 116 4.09 -13.29 13.66
C ASN A 116 5.47 -13.39 12.98
N ILE A 117 5.54 -13.87 11.75
CA ILE A 117 6.78 -13.86 10.96
C ILE A 117 6.67 -12.94 9.76
N LYS A 118 7.82 -12.45 9.28
CA LYS A 118 7.91 -11.72 8.01
C LYS A 118 7.59 -12.67 6.86
N ARG A 119 6.50 -12.40 6.13
CA ARG A 119 6.01 -13.23 5.01
C ARG A 119 5.58 -12.46 3.77
N HIS A 120 5.68 -11.11 3.81
CA HIS A 120 5.39 -10.22 2.69
C HIS A 120 6.63 -9.42 2.32
N PRO A 121 6.70 -8.87 1.09
CA PRO A 121 7.89 -8.20 0.59
C PRO A 121 8.25 -6.90 1.33
N THR A 122 9.51 -6.54 1.18
CA THR A 122 10.04 -5.22 1.54
C THR A 122 10.39 -4.47 0.25
N ILE A 123 9.76 -3.34 0.02
CA ILE A 123 9.96 -2.47 -1.14
C ILE A 123 10.78 -1.26 -0.68
N LYS A 124 11.99 -1.09 -1.22
CA LYS A 124 12.85 0.04 -0.87
C LYS A 124 12.42 1.35 -1.53
N ASN A 125 13.13 2.42 -1.24
CA ASN A 125 12.81 3.77 -1.73
C ASN A 125 12.87 3.89 -3.26
N ASN A 126 12.03 4.77 -3.82
CA ASN A 126 12.02 5.13 -5.25
C ASN A 126 11.74 3.96 -6.21
N VAL A 127 11.15 2.87 -5.74
CA VAL A 127 10.74 1.74 -6.57
C VAL A 127 9.46 2.09 -7.33
N ILE A 128 9.34 1.61 -8.58
CA ILE A 128 8.11 1.63 -9.36
C ILE A 128 7.72 0.20 -9.69
N ILE A 129 6.47 -0.17 -9.36
CA ILE A 129 5.91 -1.50 -9.64
C ILE A 129 4.76 -1.34 -10.62
N GLY A 130 4.93 -1.94 -11.81
CA GLY A 130 3.98 -1.89 -12.91
C GLY A 130 2.70 -2.69 -12.63
N SER A 131 1.71 -2.47 -13.47
CA SER A 131 0.37 -3.02 -13.31
C SER A 131 0.35 -4.55 -13.34
N GLY A 132 -0.40 -5.13 -12.41
CA GLY A 132 -0.60 -6.58 -12.31
C GLY A 132 0.59 -7.37 -11.75
N ALA A 133 1.71 -6.72 -11.40
CA ALA A 133 2.86 -7.40 -10.82
C ALA A 133 2.52 -8.04 -9.47
N GLN A 134 2.95 -9.29 -9.28
CA GLN A 134 2.77 -10.02 -8.04
C GLN A 134 4.13 -10.30 -7.40
N ILE A 135 4.40 -9.65 -6.27
CA ILE A 135 5.62 -9.81 -5.49
C ILE A 135 5.23 -10.60 -4.24
N LEU A 136 5.70 -11.84 -4.17
CA LEU A 136 5.27 -12.80 -3.17
C LEU A 136 6.43 -13.25 -2.27
N GLY A 137 6.15 -13.36 -0.98
CA GLY A 137 7.13 -13.80 0.00
C GLY A 137 7.98 -12.66 0.59
N PRO A 138 8.85 -12.98 1.56
CA PRO A 138 9.63 -11.99 2.32
C PRO A 138 10.88 -11.50 1.56
N MET A 139 10.75 -11.32 0.24
CA MET A 139 11.83 -10.82 -0.60
C MET A 139 11.98 -9.29 -0.50
N THR A 140 13.14 -8.79 -0.90
CA THR A 140 13.41 -7.35 -0.95
C THR A 140 13.52 -6.91 -2.41
N VAL A 141 12.79 -5.85 -2.76
CA VAL A 141 12.96 -5.09 -3.99
C VAL A 141 13.81 -3.87 -3.69
N ASP A 142 14.97 -3.76 -4.33
CA ASP A 142 15.97 -2.79 -3.95
C ASP A 142 15.71 -1.38 -4.51
N ILE A 143 16.43 -0.39 -3.99
CA ILE A 143 16.24 1.03 -4.28
C ILE A 143 16.23 1.31 -5.78
N GLY A 144 15.21 2.04 -6.23
CA GLY A 144 15.10 2.50 -7.61
C GLY A 144 14.71 1.42 -8.63
N ALA A 145 14.42 0.18 -8.22
CA ALA A 145 14.00 -0.88 -9.12
C ALA A 145 12.73 -0.52 -9.90
N ARG A 146 12.60 -1.08 -11.10
CA ARG A 146 11.44 -1.00 -12.00
C ARG A 146 10.99 -2.42 -12.32
N ILE A 147 9.74 -2.74 -11.98
CA ILE A 147 9.14 -4.07 -12.15
C ILE A 147 7.91 -3.94 -13.03
#